data_d9c4dd34a2ddd2e2ffd09b494babe9f2
#
_entry.id   d9c4dd34a2ddd2e2ffd09b494babe9f2
#
_cell.length_a   1.000
_cell.length_b   1.000
_cell.length_c   1.000
_cell.angle_alpha   90.00
_cell.angle_beta   90.00
_cell.angle_gamma   90.00
#
_symmetry.space_group_name_H-M   'P 1'
#
loop_
_entity.id
_entity.type
_entity.pdbx_description
1 polymer ?
#
loop_
_entity_poly.entity_id
_entity_poly.type
_entity_poly.pdbx_seq_one_letter_code
_entity_poly.pdbx_strand_id
1 'polypeptide(L)'
;MKTKSIKQTVTFDATPDKIYNLIMDQKKHAAFTGTKVTMSNKINGKFNAFDGYIHGYNMELVENKKIVQAWHFADEGWPDDHFSICTFLLEPVGNKTRLDFRQNNIPEHKVDSLKDGWKQFYWNAMKAFLKADRKTNQ
;
A
#
# COMPACT_ATOMS: atom_id res chain seq x y z
N MET A 1 9.54 -6.25 22.54
CA MET A 1 8.43 -6.58 21.61
C MET A 1 8.94 -7.53 20.53
N LYS A 2 8.22 -8.61 20.30
CA LYS A 2 8.53 -9.48 19.17
C LYS A 2 7.86 -8.96 17.91
N THR A 3 8.61 -8.90 16.83
CA THR A 3 8.09 -8.48 15.54
C THR A 3 8.33 -9.54 14.48
N LYS A 4 7.51 -9.50 13.44
CA LYS A 4 7.63 -10.40 12.28
C LYS A 4 7.42 -9.62 10.99
N SER A 5 7.65 -10.29 9.87
CA SER A 5 7.50 -9.72 8.55
C SER A 5 6.48 -10.50 7.72
N ILE A 6 5.85 -9.82 6.77
CA ILE A 6 5.06 -10.46 5.72
C ILE A 6 5.71 -10.18 4.37
N LYS A 7 5.50 -11.12 3.45
CA LYS A 7 5.94 -11.00 2.06
C LYS A 7 4.83 -11.52 1.17
N GLN A 8 4.41 -10.71 0.20
CA GLN A 8 3.36 -11.08 -0.73
C GLN A 8 3.76 -10.64 -2.13
N THR A 9 3.38 -11.42 -3.13
CA THR A 9 3.61 -11.08 -4.53
C THR A 9 2.27 -11.09 -5.25
N VAL A 10 1.99 -10.05 -6.03
CA VAL A 10 0.74 -9.93 -6.77
C VAL A 10 1.03 -9.35 -8.15
N THR A 11 0.32 -9.85 -9.16
CA THR A 11 0.43 -9.36 -10.53
C THR A 11 -0.84 -8.58 -10.87
N PHE A 12 -0.65 -7.36 -11.40
CA PHE A 12 -1.73 -6.48 -11.83
C PHE A 12 -1.73 -6.34 -13.34
N ASP A 13 -2.91 -6.29 -13.93
CA ASP A 13 -3.10 -6.07 -15.36
C ASP A 13 -3.08 -4.57 -15.68
N ALA A 14 -1.95 -3.96 -15.41
CA ALA A 14 -1.69 -2.55 -15.66
C ALA A 14 -0.18 -2.30 -15.60
N THR A 15 0.28 -1.23 -16.22
CA THR A 15 1.71 -0.87 -16.24
C THR A 15 2.18 -0.30 -14.90
N PRO A 16 3.49 -0.34 -14.60
CA PRO A 16 4.00 0.11 -13.29
C PRO A 16 3.65 1.55 -12.92
N ASP A 17 3.59 2.46 -13.89
CA ASP A 17 3.18 3.84 -13.62
C ASP A 17 1.76 3.92 -13.06
N LYS A 18 0.84 3.08 -13.58
CA LYS A 18 -0.54 3.04 -13.08
C LYS A 18 -0.61 2.49 -11.67
N ILE A 19 0.17 1.45 -11.37
CA ILE A 19 0.19 0.87 -10.02
C ILE A 19 0.83 1.83 -9.02
N TYR A 20 1.95 2.46 -9.40
CA TYR A 20 2.60 3.47 -8.57
C TYR A 20 1.61 4.59 -8.20
N ASN A 21 0.87 5.08 -9.19
CA ASN A 21 -0.09 6.16 -8.98
C ASN A 21 -1.31 5.76 -8.18
N LEU A 22 -1.75 4.50 -8.23
CA LEU A 22 -2.82 4.03 -7.35
C LEU A 22 -2.44 4.25 -5.87
N ILE A 23 -1.19 4.01 -5.53
CA ILE A 23 -0.72 4.13 -4.15
C ILE A 23 -0.38 5.59 -3.82
N MET A 24 0.30 6.29 -4.71
CA MET A 24 0.87 7.61 -4.43
C MET A 24 -0.05 8.79 -4.76
N ASP A 25 -1.06 8.60 -5.59
CA ASP A 25 -2.04 9.65 -5.87
C ASP A 25 -3.16 9.61 -4.84
N GLN A 26 -3.36 10.72 -4.14
CA GLN A 26 -4.34 10.80 -3.04
C GLN A 26 -5.75 10.42 -3.48
N LYS A 27 -6.18 10.93 -4.63
CA LYS A 27 -7.55 10.69 -5.12
C LYS A 27 -7.75 9.23 -5.53
N LYS A 28 -6.75 8.64 -6.18
CA LYS A 28 -6.84 7.25 -6.63
C LYS A 28 -6.77 6.27 -5.46
N HIS A 29 -5.91 6.55 -4.49
CA HIS A 29 -5.81 5.74 -3.28
C HIS A 29 -7.13 5.76 -2.50
N ALA A 30 -7.72 6.95 -2.35
CA ALA A 30 -9.03 7.10 -1.71
C ALA A 30 -10.12 6.35 -2.50
N ALA A 31 -10.07 6.41 -3.84
CA ALA A 31 -11.07 5.78 -4.69
C ALA A 31 -11.08 4.26 -4.56
N PHE A 32 -9.91 3.60 -4.60
CA PHE A 32 -9.93 2.14 -4.54
C PHE A 32 -10.15 1.61 -3.11
N THR A 33 -9.75 2.36 -2.08
CA THR A 33 -10.02 1.94 -0.70
C THR A 33 -11.43 2.29 -0.25
N GLY A 34 -12.08 3.24 -0.92
CA GLY A 34 -13.39 3.73 -0.51
C GLY A 34 -13.35 4.52 0.78
N THR A 35 -12.21 5.08 1.14
CA THR A 35 -12.02 5.82 2.40
C THR A 35 -11.28 7.13 2.14
N LYS A 36 -11.27 7.99 3.16
CA LYS A 36 -10.53 9.24 3.10
C LYS A 36 -9.02 8.96 3.22
N VAL A 37 -8.26 9.51 2.29
CA VAL A 37 -6.79 9.37 2.22
C VAL A 37 -6.17 10.74 1.99
N THR A 38 -5.08 11.02 2.69
CA THR A 38 -4.18 12.13 2.33
C THR A 38 -2.83 11.53 2.00
N MET A 39 -2.16 12.04 0.97
CA MET A 39 -0.91 11.45 0.51
C MET A 39 0.03 12.52 -0.02
N SER A 40 1.17 12.70 0.65
CA SER A 40 2.28 13.48 0.13
C SER A 40 3.07 12.64 -0.88
N ASN A 41 3.57 13.27 -1.93
CA ASN A 41 4.43 12.60 -2.92
C ASN A 41 5.91 12.93 -2.73
N LYS A 42 6.29 13.40 -1.53
CA LYS A 42 7.67 13.79 -1.20
C LYS A 42 8.26 12.88 -0.14
N ILE A 43 9.58 12.72 -0.15
CA ILE A 43 10.31 12.02 0.91
C ILE A 43 10.08 12.77 2.23
N ASN A 44 9.87 12.04 3.30
CA ASN A 44 9.48 12.52 4.62
C ASN A 44 8.09 13.17 4.67
N GLY A 45 7.38 13.21 3.53
CA GLY A 45 6.01 13.70 3.50
C GLY A 45 5.06 12.71 4.16
N LYS A 46 4.04 13.23 4.82
CA LYS A 46 3.11 12.43 5.60
C LYS A 46 1.93 11.94 4.77
N PHE A 47 1.35 10.83 5.21
CA PHE A 47 0.11 10.33 4.65
C PHE A 47 -0.78 9.76 5.74
N ASN A 48 -2.08 9.67 5.45
CA ASN A 48 -2.98 8.85 6.25
C ASN A 48 -3.98 8.16 5.31
N ALA A 49 -4.55 7.06 5.79
CA ALA A 49 -5.53 6.27 5.06
C ALA A 49 -6.57 5.75 6.02
N PHE A 50 -7.71 5.29 5.47
CA PHE A 50 -8.84 4.82 6.27
C PHE A 50 -9.26 5.85 7.33
N ASP A 51 -9.37 7.10 6.87
CA ASP A 51 -9.81 8.23 7.69
C ASP A 51 -8.98 8.39 8.98
N GLY A 52 -7.65 8.25 8.84
CA GLY A 52 -6.71 8.45 9.95
C GLY A 52 -6.40 7.20 10.76
N TYR A 53 -7.07 6.08 10.51
CA TYR A 53 -6.74 4.81 11.18
C TYR A 53 -5.29 4.39 10.90
N ILE A 54 -4.80 4.68 9.70
CA ILE A 54 -3.41 4.46 9.31
C ILE A 54 -2.76 5.81 9.08
N HIS A 55 -1.56 6.01 9.62
CA HIS A 55 -0.76 7.18 9.28
C HIS A 55 0.71 6.81 9.17
N GLY A 56 1.45 7.62 8.45
CA GLY A 56 2.86 7.37 8.27
C GLY A 56 3.54 8.43 7.43
N TYR A 57 4.68 8.07 6.87
CA TYR A 57 5.45 8.98 6.02
C TYR A 57 6.27 8.19 5.00
N ASN A 58 6.62 8.88 3.91
CA ASN A 58 7.42 8.29 2.83
C ASN A 58 8.89 8.29 3.23
N MET A 59 9.54 7.14 3.08
CA MET A 59 10.97 6.99 3.40
C MET A 59 11.83 6.99 2.14
N GLU A 60 11.36 6.33 1.08
CA GLU A 60 12.08 6.29 -0.20
C GLU A 60 11.06 6.19 -1.32
N LEU A 61 11.25 6.97 -2.39
CA LEU A 61 10.38 6.96 -3.56
C LEU A 61 11.26 6.92 -4.81
N VAL A 62 11.06 5.89 -5.63
CA VAL A 62 11.65 5.81 -6.95
C VAL A 62 10.49 5.68 -7.93
N GLU A 63 10.23 6.72 -8.70
CA GLU A 63 9.05 6.82 -9.54
C GLU A 63 8.84 5.57 -10.38
N ASN A 64 7.63 5.00 -10.31
CA ASN A 64 7.18 3.82 -11.03
C ASN A 64 7.95 2.52 -10.70
N LYS A 65 8.81 2.53 -9.67
CA LYS A 65 9.65 1.37 -9.34
C LYS A 65 9.59 0.94 -7.88
N LYS A 66 9.58 1.91 -6.96
CA LYS A 66 9.73 1.55 -5.53
C LYS A 66 9.08 2.59 -4.63
N ILE A 67 8.37 2.10 -3.62
CA ILE A 67 7.81 2.92 -2.54
C ILE A 67 8.22 2.27 -1.23
N VAL A 68 8.83 3.04 -0.32
CA VAL A 68 9.10 2.59 1.05
C VAL A 68 8.44 3.58 2.00
N GLN A 69 7.58 3.08 2.87
CA GLN A 69 6.80 3.91 3.78
C GLN A 69 6.82 3.33 5.19
N ALA A 70 6.83 4.23 6.19
CA ALA A 70 6.59 3.86 7.58
C ALA A 70 5.09 3.91 7.83
N TRP A 71 4.52 2.84 8.40
CA TRP A 71 3.08 2.70 8.62
C TRP A 71 2.78 2.43 10.09
N HIS A 72 1.93 3.28 10.67
CA HIS A 72 1.39 3.10 12.02
C HIS A 72 -0.11 2.84 11.94
N PHE A 73 -0.59 1.89 12.74
CA PHE A 73 -2.01 1.54 12.79
C PHE A 73 -2.58 1.95 14.14
N ALA A 74 -3.69 2.71 14.14
CA ALA A 74 -4.40 3.10 15.35
C ALA A 74 -5.30 1.94 15.81
N ASP A 75 -4.68 0.88 16.24
CA ASP A 75 -5.35 -0.38 16.58
C ASP A 75 -4.95 -0.81 17.99
N GLU A 76 -5.88 -1.40 18.71
CA GLU A 76 -5.59 -1.97 20.01
C GLU A 76 -4.51 -3.04 19.87
N GLY A 77 -3.48 -2.98 20.72
CA GLY A 77 -2.36 -3.90 20.62
C GLY A 77 -1.27 -3.47 19.66
N TRP A 78 -1.44 -2.35 18.95
CA TRP A 78 -0.36 -1.74 18.19
C TRP A 78 0.26 -0.65 19.06
N PRO A 79 1.54 -0.78 19.44
CA PRO A 79 2.15 0.18 20.37
C PRO A 79 2.18 1.60 19.81
N ASP A 80 1.99 2.57 20.69
CA ASP A 80 2.12 3.98 20.34
C ASP A 80 3.54 4.22 19.79
N ASP A 81 3.68 5.12 18.83
CA ASP A 81 4.96 5.48 18.21
C ASP A 81 5.71 4.33 17.55
N HIS A 82 5.03 3.18 17.34
CA HIS A 82 5.63 2.05 16.63
C HIS A 82 5.26 2.08 15.15
N PHE A 83 6.26 2.06 14.27
CA PHE A 83 6.03 2.01 12.82
C PHE A 83 6.54 0.68 12.25
N SER A 84 5.73 0.06 11.42
CA SER A 84 6.18 -0.98 10.52
C SER A 84 6.73 -0.33 9.25
N ILE A 85 7.49 -1.07 8.46
CA ILE A 85 8.07 -0.56 7.21
C ILE A 85 7.48 -1.36 6.06
N CYS A 86 6.79 -0.67 5.16
CA CYS A 86 6.18 -1.26 3.97
C CYS A 86 7.02 -0.93 2.74
N THR A 87 7.40 -1.94 1.98
CA THR A 87 8.16 -1.78 0.75
C THR A 87 7.36 -2.36 -0.41
N PHE A 88 7.12 -1.54 -1.43
CA PHE A 88 6.43 -1.92 -2.66
C PHE A 88 7.44 -1.85 -3.80
N LEU A 89 7.78 -2.99 -4.39
CA LEU A 89 8.67 -3.06 -5.55
C LEU A 89 7.84 -3.40 -6.78
N LEU A 90 7.96 -2.58 -7.81
CA LEU A 90 7.19 -2.72 -9.05
C LEU A 90 8.11 -3.11 -10.19
N GLU A 91 7.76 -4.19 -10.89
CA GLU A 91 8.53 -4.68 -12.02
C GLU A 91 7.61 -4.93 -13.20
N PRO A 92 7.95 -4.38 -14.39
CA PRO A 92 7.15 -4.66 -15.58
C PRO A 92 7.32 -6.11 -16.02
N VAL A 93 6.19 -6.74 -16.36
CA VAL A 93 6.17 -8.08 -16.95
C VAL A 93 5.25 -7.98 -18.17
N GLY A 94 5.84 -7.66 -19.35
CA GLY A 94 5.05 -7.32 -20.53
C GLY A 94 4.22 -6.07 -20.27
N ASN A 95 2.91 -6.16 -20.46
CA ASN A 95 1.98 -5.06 -20.20
C ASN A 95 1.43 -5.06 -18.77
N LYS A 96 1.95 -5.94 -17.93
CA LYS A 96 1.50 -6.12 -16.56
C LYS A 96 2.58 -5.66 -15.59
N THR A 97 2.23 -5.64 -14.31
CA THR A 97 3.17 -5.30 -13.24
C THR A 97 3.16 -6.40 -12.18
N ARG A 98 4.35 -6.90 -11.85
CA ARG A 98 4.52 -7.71 -10.65
C ARG A 98 4.87 -6.77 -9.49
N LEU A 99 4.08 -6.83 -8.45
CA LEU A 99 4.34 -6.10 -7.21
C LEU A 99 4.85 -7.08 -6.17
N ASP A 100 6.08 -6.87 -5.70
CA ASP A 100 6.64 -7.59 -4.58
C ASP A 100 6.52 -6.70 -3.35
N PHE A 101 5.70 -7.13 -2.39
CA PHE A 101 5.39 -6.38 -1.19
C PHE A 101 6.05 -7.02 0.02
N ARG A 102 6.62 -6.18 0.87
CA ARG A 102 7.16 -6.61 2.16
C ARG A 102 6.73 -5.63 3.23
N GLN A 103 6.31 -6.15 4.37
CA GLN A 103 6.08 -5.34 5.56
C GLN A 103 6.90 -5.92 6.70
N ASN A 104 7.83 -5.12 7.23
CA ASN A 104 8.73 -5.51 8.30
C ASN A 104 8.33 -4.82 9.60
N ASN A 105 8.81 -5.36 10.71
CA ASN A 105 8.62 -4.75 12.05
C ASN A 105 7.16 -4.72 12.48
N ILE A 106 6.42 -5.79 12.17
CA ILE A 106 5.02 -5.93 12.55
C ILE A 106 4.94 -6.57 13.94
N PRO A 107 4.15 -6.01 14.88
CA PRO A 107 3.89 -6.72 16.13
C PRO A 107 3.40 -8.13 15.83
N GLU A 108 4.02 -9.14 16.44
CA GLU A 108 3.84 -10.54 16.05
C GLU A 108 2.37 -10.97 15.99
N HIS A 109 1.56 -10.53 16.96
CA HIS A 109 0.16 -10.92 17.05
C HIS A 109 -0.75 -10.27 15.98
N LYS A 110 -0.22 -9.34 15.17
CA LYS A 110 -0.98 -8.65 14.11
C LYS A 110 -0.73 -9.24 12.72
N VAL A 111 0.20 -10.18 12.58
CA VAL A 111 0.63 -10.66 11.26
C VAL A 111 -0.51 -11.29 10.46
N ASP A 112 -1.29 -12.18 11.08
CA ASP A 112 -2.35 -12.90 10.35
C ASP A 112 -3.44 -11.96 9.85
N SER A 113 -3.87 -11.01 10.69
CA SER A 113 -4.89 -10.04 10.28
C SER A 113 -4.39 -9.11 9.17
N LEU A 114 -3.10 -8.75 9.19
CA LEU A 114 -2.52 -7.91 8.14
C LEU A 114 -2.37 -8.65 6.82
N LYS A 115 -2.02 -9.93 6.84
CA LYS A 115 -1.98 -10.75 5.60
C LYS A 115 -3.33 -10.70 4.89
N ASP A 116 -4.39 -10.92 5.63
CA ASP A 116 -5.74 -10.87 5.06
C ASP A 116 -6.15 -9.46 4.66
N GLY A 117 -5.80 -8.47 5.48
CA GLY A 117 -6.11 -7.07 5.22
C GLY A 117 -5.49 -6.56 3.93
N TRP A 118 -4.21 -6.89 3.67
CA TRP A 118 -3.57 -6.48 2.42
C TRP A 118 -4.26 -7.06 1.20
N LYS A 119 -4.68 -8.33 1.26
CA LYS A 119 -5.41 -8.95 0.16
C LYS A 119 -6.77 -8.31 -0.05
N GLN A 120 -7.53 -8.14 1.02
CA GLN A 120 -8.90 -7.64 0.95
C GLN A 120 -8.99 -6.16 0.61
N PHE A 121 -8.22 -5.33 1.30
CA PHE A 121 -8.36 -3.87 1.22
C PHE A 121 -7.42 -3.22 0.21
N TYR A 122 -6.37 -3.92 -0.21
CA TYR A 122 -5.41 -3.40 -1.20
C TYR A 122 -5.41 -4.20 -2.48
N TRP A 123 -4.88 -5.42 -2.49
CA TRP A 123 -4.69 -6.12 -3.77
C TRP A 123 -5.98 -6.37 -4.53
N ASN A 124 -7.01 -6.89 -3.86
CA ASN A 124 -8.29 -7.15 -4.51
C ASN A 124 -9.02 -5.85 -4.86
N ALA A 125 -8.95 -4.85 -4.00
CA ALA A 125 -9.56 -3.54 -4.26
C ALA A 125 -8.89 -2.83 -5.44
N MET A 126 -7.56 -2.89 -5.52
CA MET A 126 -6.81 -2.33 -6.66
C MET A 126 -7.18 -3.01 -7.96
N LYS A 127 -7.27 -4.35 -7.96
CA LYS A 127 -7.68 -5.12 -9.15
C LYS A 127 -9.09 -4.74 -9.60
N ALA A 128 -10.02 -4.61 -8.66
CA ALA A 128 -11.39 -4.21 -8.97
C ALA A 128 -11.45 -2.80 -9.54
N PHE A 129 -10.68 -1.88 -8.98
CA PHE A 129 -10.61 -0.51 -9.45
C PHE A 129 -10.05 -0.44 -10.88
N LEU A 130 -8.98 -1.17 -11.17
CA LEU A 130 -8.36 -1.21 -12.50
C LEU A 130 -9.32 -1.78 -13.54
N LYS A 131 -10.07 -2.81 -13.19
CA LYS A 131 -11.06 -3.41 -14.07
C LYS A 131 -12.19 -2.44 -14.39
N ALA A 132 -12.71 -1.74 -13.39
CA ALA A 132 -13.76 -0.75 -13.56
C ALA A 132 -13.29 0.45 -14.40
N ASP A 133 -12.07 0.90 -14.17
CA ASP A 133 -11.48 2.02 -14.91
C ASP A 133 -11.33 1.68 -16.40
N ARG A 134 -10.88 0.46 -16.74
CA ARG A 134 -10.77 0.01 -18.12
C ARG A 134 -12.13 0.00 -18.82
N LYS A 135 -13.18 -0.45 -18.13
CA LYS A 135 -14.54 -0.46 -18.69
C LYS A 135 -15.08 0.93 -18.97
N THR A 136 -14.78 1.87 -18.08
CA THR A 136 -15.22 3.26 -18.20
C THR A 136 -14.55 3.96 -19.38
N ASN A 137 -13.31 3.58 -19.70
CA ASN A 137 -12.51 4.20 -20.76
C ASN A 137 -12.62 3.50 -22.12
N GLN A 138 -13.55 2.59 -22.30
CA GLN A 138 -13.80 1.94 -23.58
C GLN A 138 -14.84 2.65 -24.41
#